data_4a691279c7ae5c9bacf4b153e1a4de6c
#
_entry.id   4a691279c7ae5c9bacf4b153e1a4de6c
#
_cell.length_a   1.000
_cell.length_b   1.000
_cell.length_c   1.000
_cell.angle_alpha   90.00
_cell.angle_beta   90.00
_cell.angle_gamma   90.00
#
_symmetry.space_group_name_H-M   'P 1'
#
loop_
_entity.id
_entity.type
_entity.pdbx_description
1 polymer ?
#
loop_
_entity_poly.entity_id
_entity_poly.type
_entity_poly.pdbx_seq_one_letter_code
_entity_poly.pdbx_strand_id
1 'polypeptide(L)'
;IVVRTKGAYFSQRKEKVNKTYGNQQVYSDDAVAVENLITVTPDYLKDLENSNTLEEAFTIYKEALVTNARDVAFYADVAQYFYDKKATDKAHSVLSEMETAFETNAEALKVLAYTYEANADREKALSVYKKIFRLRPQYAQSYRDLGNSFAAAENYQKAWLMYMGYMNTTDSLSGTGIDAIVYREMEALYFQHKDKIDADAKFSLPENKSELAYDVRLVFEWNTSEAEFELEFVNPQNQPYVVNHTLEQNPERIRDEKLKGYTSEEFLIDDLGSGDWLVNLKYFGNKQFQPTFLKVTTYY
;
A
#
# COMPACT_ATOMS: atom_id res chain seq x y z
N ILE A 1 -7.77 0.05 -0.20
CA ILE A 1 -7.74 -0.12 -1.68
C ILE A 1 -6.30 -0.37 -2.09
N VAL A 2 -6.07 -1.38 -2.91
CA VAL A 2 -4.76 -1.65 -3.51
C VAL A 2 -4.82 -1.25 -4.96
N VAL A 3 -3.92 -0.36 -5.37
CA VAL A 3 -3.84 0.14 -6.74
C VAL A 3 -2.55 -0.34 -7.38
N ARG A 4 -2.66 -1.00 -8.53
CA ARG A 4 -1.52 -1.37 -9.36
C ARG A 4 -1.14 -0.20 -10.27
N THR A 5 0.12 0.15 -10.29
CA THR A 5 0.65 1.20 -11.18
C THR A 5 1.37 0.57 -12.37
N LYS A 6 1.16 1.11 -13.57
CA LYS A 6 1.86 0.71 -14.80
C LYS A 6 2.66 1.89 -15.36
N GLY A 7 3.99 1.85 -15.25
CA GLY A 7 4.88 2.96 -15.58
C GLY A 7 4.77 3.50 -17.02
N ALA A 8 4.59 2.63 -18.01
CA ALA A 8 4.53 3.04 -19.42
C ALA A 8 3.29 3.87 -19.80
N TYR A 9 2.26 3.83 -18.98
CA TYR A 9 0.97 4.46 -19.28
C TYR A 9 0.96 5.96 -18.96
N PHE A 10 1.72 6.37 -17.95
CA PHE A 10 1.75 7.74 -17.46
C PHE A 10 2.75 8.63 -18.21
N SER A 11 3.78 8.08 -18.85
CA SER A 11 4.73 8.85 -19.64
C SER A 11 4.09 9.55 -20.85
N GLN A 12 3.09 8.92 -21.50
CA GLN A 12 2.37 9.54 -22.63
C GLN A 12 1.42 10.67 -22.18
N ARG A 13 0.98 10.66 -20.92
CA ARG A 13 0.12 11.71 -20.37
C ARG A 13 0.90 12.94 -19.89
N LYS A 14 2.20 12.78 -19.60
CA LYS A 14 3.09 13.87 -19.18
C LYS A 14 3.08 15.05 -20.16
N GLU A 15 3.01 14.79 -21.46
CA GLU A 15 2.96 15.84 -22.48
C GLU A 15 1.64 16.61 -22.55
N LYS A 16 0.52 15.99 -22.20
CA LYS A 16 -0.80 16.66 -22.22
C LYS A 16 -1.06 17.49 -20.98
N VAL A 17 -0.57 17.06 -19.82
CA VAL A 17 -0.79 17.74 -18.54
C VAL A 17 0.13 18.96 -18.39
N ASN A 18 1.37 18.90 -18.84
CA ASN A 18 2.30 20.04 -18.76
C ASN A 18 1.90 21.27 -19.61
N LYS A 19 0.92 21.15 -20.49
CA LYS A 19 0.38 22.29 -21.26
C LYS A 19 -0.73 23.06 -20.54
N THR A 20 -1.22 22.59 -19.41
CA THR A 20 -2.43 23.13 -18.74
C THR A 20 -2.12 23.90 -17.46
N TYR A 21 -0.89 23.88 -16.94
CA TYR A 21 -0.51 24.54 -15.69
C TYR A 21 0.09 25.96 -15.92
N GLY A 22 -0.62 26.77 -16.66
CA GLY A 22 -0.33 28.18 -16.78
C GLY A 22 -1.63 28.98 -16.63
N ASN A 23 -1.82 29.62 -15.47
CA ASN A 23 -2.86 30.59 -15.13
C ASN A 23 -4.32 30.11 -15.08
N GLN A 24 -4.87 30.18 -13.86
CA GLN A 24 -6.30 30.29 -13.57
C GLN A 24 -7.22 29.58 -14.57
N GLN A 25 -7.31 28.28 -14.45
CA GLN A 25 -8.44 27.59 -15.05
C GLN A 25 -9.29 26.97 -13.96
N VAL A 26 -10.57 27.36 -14.02
CA VAL A 26 -11.69 26.63 -13.43
C VAL A 26 -11.47 25.15 -13.74
N TYR A 27 -11.30 24.33 -12.71
CA TYR A 27 -11.26 22.91 -12.85
C TYR A 27 -12.58 22.52 -13.53
N SER A 28 -12.50 22.05 -14.79
CA SER A 28 -13.67 21.46 -15.41
C SER A 28 -13.87 20.09 -14.77
N ASP A 29 -15.12 19.65 -14.65
CA ASP A 29 -15.56 18.36 -14.08
C ASP A 29 -14.99 17.11 -14.80
N ASP A 30 -13.95 17.27 -15.59
CA ASP A 30 -13.19 16.20 -16.23
C ASP A 30 -12.19 15.54 -15.25
N ALA A 31 -12.57 15.36 -14.00
CA ALA A 31 -11.95 14.36 -13.15
C ALA A 31 -12.08 13.05 -13.92
N VAL A 32 -10.94 12.49 -14.37
CA VAL A 32 -10.93 11.24 -15.12
C VAL A 32 -11.50 10.18 -14.20
N ALA A 33 -12.79 9.89 -14.36
CA ALA A 33 -13.39 8.76 -13.68
C ALA A 33 -12.50 7.54 -13.92
N VAL A 34 -12.33 6.70 -12.91
CA VAL A 34 -11.55 5.44 -12.99
C VAL A 34 -11.93 4.63 -14.25
N GLU A 35 -13.18 4.77 -14.71
CA GLU A 35 -13.75 4.18 -15.93
C GLU A 35 -13.09 4.66 -17.24
N ASN A 36 -12.39 5.80 -17.22
CA ASN A 36 -11.70 6.32 -18.42
C ASN A 36 -10.18 6.02 -18.43
N LEU A 37 -9.66 5.28 -17.44
CA LEU A 37 -8.34 4.70 -17.54
C LEU A 37 -8.43 3.55 -18.56
N ILE A 38 -7.92 3.78 -19.77
CA ILE A 38 -7.72 2.71 -20.76
C ILE A 38 -6.67 1.76 -20.16
N THR A 39 -7.08 0.84 -19.32
CA THR A 39 -6.25 -0.25 -18.87
C THR A 39 -6.19 -1.28 -20.00
N VAL A 40 -5.03 -1.45 -20.59
CA VAL A 40 -4.85 -2.61 -21.49
C VAL A 40 -4.92 -3.85 -20.60
N THR A 41 -6.06 -4.51 -20.64
CA THR A 41 -6.24 -5.79 -19.95
C THR A 41 -5.22 -6.78 -20.52
N PRO A 42 -4.35 -7.38 -19.69
CA PRO A 42 -3.42 -8.41 -20.16
C PRO A 42 -4.15 -9.58 -20.84
N ASP A 43 -3.51 -10.19 -21.81
CA ASP A 43 -4.16 -11.26 -22.57
C ASP A 43 -4.56 -12.45 -21.69
N TYR A 44 -3.72 -12.82 -20.71
CA TYR A 44 -4.06 -13.87 -19.75
C TYR A 44 -5.35 -13.59 -18.96
N LEU A 45 -5.66 -12.31 -18.64
CA LEU A 45 -6.92 -11.97 -17.98
C LEU A 45 -8.12 -12.09 -18.92
N LYS A 46 -7.97 -11.68 -20.17
CA LYS A 46 -9.02 -11.88 -21.19
C LYS A 46 -9.33 -13.34 -21.38
N ASP A 47 -8.29 -14.19 -21.43
CA ASP A 47 -8.46 -15.64 -21.59
C ASP A 47 -9.17 -16.24 -20.36
N LEU A 48 -8.83 -15.79 -19.14
CA LEU A 48 -9.54 -16.18 -17.93
C LEU A 48 -11.02 -15.74 -17.94
N GLU A 49 -11.29 -14.50 -18.34
CA GLU A 49 -12.65 -13.96 -18.43
C GLU A 49 -13.52 -14.69 -19.46
N ASN A 50 -12.92 -15.17 -20.54
CA ASN A 50 -13.58 -15.93 -21.61
C ASN A 50 -13.80 -17.41 -21.26
N SER A 51 -13.24 -17.91 -20.15
CA SER A 51 -13.42 -19.30 -19.73
C SER A 51 -14.87 -19.60 -19.32
N ASN A 52 -15.35 -20.81 -19.64
CA ASN A 52 -16.72 -21.21 -19.34
C ASN A 52 -16.87 -21.75 -17.90
N THR A 53 -15.77 -22.22 -17.30
CA THR A 53 -15.76 -22.83 -15.97
C THR A 53 -14.52 -22.41 -15.18
N LEU A 54 -14.61 -22.49 -13.84
CA LEU A 54 -13.48 -22.23 -12.97
C LEU A 54 -12.33 -23.23 -13.16
N GLU A 55 -12.62 -24.45 -13.59
CA GLU A 55 -11.59 -25.47 -13.89
C GLU A 55 -10.85 -25.12 -15.19
N GLU A 56 -11.56 -24.68 -16.20
CA GLU A 56 -10.97 -24.15 -17.44
C GLU A 56 -10.11 -22.94 -17.16
N ALA A 57 -10.62 -21.95 -16.40
CA ALA A 57 -9.84 -20.79 -15.97
C ALA A 57 -8.55 -21.19 -15.23
N PHE A 58 -8.61 -22.19 -14.36
CA PHE A 58 -7.44 -22.65 -13.62
C PHE A 58 -6.43 -23.37 -14.55
N THR A 59 -6.89 -24.04 -15.58
CA THR A 59 -6.04 -24.62 -16.62
C THR A 59 -5.34 -23.52 -17.43
N ILE A 60 -6.07 -22.51 -17.88
CA ILE A 60 -5.51 -21.31 -18.55
C ILE A 60 -4.44 -20.64 -17.69
N TYR A 61 -4.72 -20.47 -16.39
CA TYR A 61 -3.72 -19.95 -15.45
C TYR A 61 -2.43 -20.78 -15.48
N LYS A 62 -2.54 -22.12 -15.40
CA LYS A 62 -1.36 -23.02 -15.40
C LYS A 62 -0.57 -22.92 -16.70
N GLU A 63 -1.21 -22.77 -17.83
CA GLU A 63 -0.57 -22.56 -19.12
C GLU A 63 0.14 -21.21 -19.19
N ALA A 64 -0.54 -20.14 -18.78
CA ALA A 64 0.02 -18.79 -18.73
C ALA A 64 1.17 -18.65 -17.73
N LEU A 65 1.19 -19.44 -16.67
CA LEU A 65 2.25 -19.46 -15.64
C LEU A 65 3.62 -19.76 -16.25
N VAL A 66 3.70 -20.57 -17.31
CA VAL A 66 4.97 -20.95 -17.96
C VAL A 66 5.77 -19.70 -18.42
N THR A 67 5.07 -18.67 -18.90
CA THR A 67 5.67 -17.44 -19.40
C THR A 67 5.69 -16.31 -18.38
N ASN A 68 4.81 -16.36 -17.38
CA ASN A 68 4.61 -15.28 -16.42
C ASN A 68 5.10 -15.61 -15.00
N ALA A 69 5.84 -16.70 -14.81
CA ALA A 69 6.27 -17.18 -13.48
C ALA A 69 7.10 -16.15 -12.66
N ARG A 70 7.64 -15.12 -13.30
CA ARG A 70 8.41 -14.05 -12.65
C ARG A 70 7.68 -12.71 -12.62
N ASP A 71 6.44 -12.65 -13.02
CA ASP A 71 5.61 -11.44 -12.98
C ASP A 71 4.71 -11.45 -11.74
N VAL A 72 5.07 -10.62 -10.76
CA VAL A 72 4.29 -10.42 -9.52
C VAL A 72 2.85 -9.99 -9.82
N ALA A 73 2.68 -9.16 -10.85
CA ALA A 73 1.37 -8.65 -11.23
C ALA A 73 0.47 -9.74 -11.79
N PHE A 74 1.03 -10.68 -12.54
CA PHE A 74 0.29 -11.84 -13.04
C PHE A 74 -0.37 -12.63 -11.90
N TYR A 75 0.39 -12.96 -10.86
CA TYR A 75 -0.16 -13.70 -9.71
C TYR A 75 -1.25 -12.91 -8.98
N ALA A 76 -1.02 -11.61 -8.75
CA ALA A 76 -1.99 -10.77 -8.05
C ALA A 76 -3.30 -10.64 -8.86
N ASP A 77 -3.20 -10.40 -10.15
CA ASP A 77 -4.36 -10.27 -11.05
C ASP A 77 -5.17 -11.58 -11.12
N VAL A 78 -4.47 -12.72 -11.29
CA VAL A 78 -5.13 -14.04 -11.36
C VAL A 78 -5.76 -14.42 -10.03
N ALA A 79 -5.09 -14.15 -8.92
CA ALA A 79 -5.67 -14.40 -7.60
C ALA A 79 -6.92 -13.54 -7.39
N GLN A 80 -6.88 -12.26 -7.77
CA GLN A 80 -8.04 -11.37 -7.67
C GLN A 80 -9.21 -11.87 -8.54
N TYR A 81 -8.95 -12.32 -9.77
CA TYR A 81 -9.97 -12.95 -10.62
C TYR A 81 -10.69 -14.10 -9.89
N PHE A 82 -9.94 -15.01 -9.24
CA PHE A 82 -10.54 -16.11 -8.49
C PHE A 82 -11.29 -15.66 -7.24
N TYR A 83 -10.80 -14.64 -6.52
CA TYR A 83 -11.53 -14.06 -5.39
C TYR A 83 -12.86 -13.44 -5.84
N ASP A 84 -12.87 -12.69 -6.93
CA ASP A 84 -14.09 -12.07 -7.49
C ASP A 84 -15.13 -13.12 -7.91
N LYS A 85 -14.65 -14.29 -8.37
CA LYS A 85 -15.49 -15.47 -8.67
C LYS A 85 -15.83 -16.31 -7.43
N LYS A 86 -15.42 -15.88 -6.21
CA LYS A 86 -15.61 -16.61 -4.95
C LYS A 86 -14.96 -18.00 -4.92
N ALA A 87 -13.93 -18.20 -5.73
CA ALA A 87 -13.12 -19.42 -5.80
C ALA A 87 -11.85 -19.29 -4.94
N THR A 88 -12.04 -19.04 -3.64
CA THR A 88 -10.96 -18.74 -2.68
C THR A 88 -9.86 -19.79 -2.66
N ASP A 89 -10.20 -21.08 -2.78
CA ASP A 89 -9.19 -22.15 -2.80
C ASP A 89 -8.24 -22.03 -4.01
N LYS A 90 -8.77 -21.64 -5.18
CA LYS A 90 -7.98 -21.40 -6.38
C LYS A 90 -7.11 -20.15 -6.23
N ALA A 91 -7.66 -19.07 -5.69
CA ALA A 91 -6.90 -17.87 -5.36
C ALA A 91 -5.73 -18.19 -4.41
N HIS A 92 -5.98 -18.97 -3.35
CA HIS A 92 -4.93 -19.40 -2.43
C HIS A 92 -3.88 -20.28 -3.10
N SER A 93 -4.26 -21.14 -4.05
CA SER A 93 -3.29 -21.95 -4.80
C SER A 93 -2.37 -21.06 -5.64
N VAL A 94 -2.90 -20.05 -6.33
CA VAL A 94 -2.12 -19.06 -7.08
C VAL A 94 -1.16 -18.30 -6.18
N LEU A 95 -1.66 -17.80 -5.05
CA LEU A 95 -0.85 -17.03 -4.09
C LEU A 95 0.21 -17.87 -3.38
N SER A 96 -0.04 -19.15 -3.15
CA SER A 96 0.97 -20.08 -2.62
C SER A 96 2.11 -20.33 -3.61
N GLU A 97 1.81 -20.39 -4.91
CA GLU A 97 2.84 -20.47 -5.95
C GLU A 97 3.65 -19.17 -6.05
N MET A 98 2.97 -18.00 -5.95
CA MET A 98 3.66 -16.72 -5.85
C MET A 98 4.61 -16.67 -4.65
N GLU A 99 4.15 -17.10 -3.46
CA GLU A 99 4.96 -17.15 -2.25
C GLU A 99 6.22 -17.99 -2.42
N THR A 100 6.10 -19.11 -3.13
CA THR A 100 7.23 -20.00 -3.43
C THR A 100 8.18 -19.39 -4.46
N ALA A 101 7.63 -18.80 -5.53
CA ALA A 101 8.43 -18.19 -6.59
C ALA A 101 9.25 -16.98 -6.11
N PHE A 102 8.76 -16.28 -5.08
CA PHE A 102 9.34 -15.05 -4.55
C PHE A 102 9.73 -15.13 -3.06
N GLU A 103 10.04 -16.33 -2.56
CA GLU A 103 10.26 -16.59 -1.12
C GLU A 103 11.29 -15.68 -0.43
N THR A 104 12.27 -15.15 -1.18
CA THR A 104 13.32 -14.27 -0.68
C THR A 104 13.17 -12.81 -1.14
N ASN A 105 12.14 -12.50 -1.91
CA ASN A 105 11.89 -11.16 -2.43
C ASN A 105 10.85 -10.44 -1.56
N ALA A 106 11.31 -9.63 -0.62
CA ALA A 106 10.43 -8.91 0.32
C ALA A 106 9.45 -7.96 -0.37
N GLU A 107 9.80 -7.38 -1.51
CA GLU A 107 8.94 -6.47 -2.27
C GLU A 107 7.79 -7.21 -2.96
N ALA A 108 8.08 -8.37 -3.54
CA ALA A 108 7.05 -9.25 -4.09
C ALA A 108 6.16 -9.83 -2.98
N LEU A 109 6.75 -10.27 -1.87
CA LEU A 109 5.98 -10.73 -0.70
C LEU A 109 5.09 -9.62 -0.11
N LYS A 110 5.48 -8.35 -0.23
CA LYS A 110 4.61 -7.24 0.20
C LYS A 110 3.36 -7.14 -0.67
N VAL A 111 3.46 -7.37 -1.98
CA VAL A 111 2.29 -7.45 -2.87
C VAL A 111 1.39 -8.63 -2.49
N LEU A 112 1.98 -9.78 -2.20
CA LEU A 112 1.25 -10.95 -1.72
C LEU A 112 0.47 -10.63 -0.43
N ALA A 113 1.10 -9.95 0.53
CA ALA A 113 0.43 -9.54 1.77
C ALA A 113 -0.72 -8.57 1.48
N TYR A 114 -0.52 -7.57 0.60
CA TYR A 114 -1.57 -6.64 0.18
C TYR A 114 -2.76 -7.36 -0.47
N THR A 115 -2.49 -8.38 -1.29
CA THR A 115 -3.56 -9.18 -1.92
C THR A 115 -4.38 -9.94 -0.88
N TYR A 116 -3.73 -10.55 0.13
CA TYR A 116 -4.43 -11.19 1.23
C TYR A 116 -5.23 -10.19 2.08
N GLU A 117 -4.66 -9.02 2.40
CA GLU A 117 -5.37 -7.97 3.16
C GLU A 117 -6.60 -7.45 2.41
N ALA A 118 -6.50 -7.22 1.09
CA ALA A 118 -7.59 -6.75 0.25
C ALA A 118 -8.78 -7.73 0.24
N ASN A 119 -8.50 -9.02 0.45
CA ASN A 119 -9.49 -10.09 0.49
C ASN A 119 -9.80 -10.59 1.91
N ALA A 120 -9.45 -9.82 2.93
CA ALA A 120 -9.68 -10.09 4.36
C ALA A 120 -9.05 -11.39 4.90
N ASP A 121 -8.06 -11.95 4.22
CA ASP A 121 -7.28 -13.13 4.66
C ASP A 121 -6.19 -12.73 5.67
N ARG A 122 -6.59 -12.24 6.83
CA ARG A 122 -5.71 -11.63 7.84
C ARG A 122 -4.60 -12.57 8.34
N GLU A 123 -4.92 -13.84 8.56
CA GLU A 123 -3.95 -14.85 9.04
C GLU A 123 -2.87 -15.15 7.99
N LYS A 124 -3.26 -15.22 6.72
CA LYS A 124 -2.29 -15.40 5.63
C LYS A 124 -1.42 -14.17 5.44
N ALA A 125 -2.01 -12.97 5.46
CA ALA A 125 -1.25 -11.71 5.45
C ALA A 125 -0.24 -11.66 6.59
N LEU A 126 -0.64 -12.01 7.82
CA LEU A 126 0.25 -12.07 8.99
C LEU A 126 1.41 -13.06 8.79
N SER A 127 1.14 -14.23 8.18
CA SER A 127 2.20 -15.20 7.87
C SER A 127 3.24 -14.60 6.93
N VAL A 128 2.80 -13.88 5.90
CA VAL A 128 3.68 -13.23 4.92
C VAL A 128 4.48 -12.10 5.57
N TYR A 129 3.86 -11.23 6.37
CA TYR A 129 4.58 -10.17 7.07
C TYR A 129 5.63 -10.68 8.06
N LYS A 130 5.39 -11.82 8.70
CA LYS A 130 6.43 -12.51 9.49
C LYS A 130 7.63 -12.94 8.65
N LYS A 131 7.42 -13.34 7.39
CA LYS A 131 8.52 -13.65 6.45
C LYS A 131 9.27 -12.38 6.05
N ILE A 132 8.55 -11.31 5.68
CA ILE A 132 9.14 -10.03 5.33
C ILE A 132 10.00 -9.49 6.47
N PHE A 133 9.50 -9.54 7.70
CA PHE A 133 10.25 -9.12 8.89
C PHE A 133 11.56 -9.91 9.07
N ARG A 134 11.54 -11.23 8.83
CA ARG A 134 12.78 -12.04 8.89
C ARG A 134 13.77 -11.71 7.79
N LEU A 135 13.30 -11.34 6.60
CA LEU A 135 14.15 -10.94 5.48
C LEU A 135 14.76 -9.55 5.68
N ARG A 136 14.03 -8.64 6.31
CA ARG A 136 14.40 -7.22 6.48
C ARG A 136 14.14 -6.73 7.92
N PRO A 137 14.79 -7.35 8.94
CA PRO A 137 14.53 -7.00 10.34
C PRO A 137 15.04 -5.60 10.73
N GLN A 138 15.92 -5.01 9.94
CA GLN A 138 16.47 -3.67 10.14
C GLN A 138 15.62 -2.56 9.51
N TYR A 139 14.57 -2.91 8.74
CA TYR A 139 13.75 -1.91 8.07
C TYR A 139 12.63 -1.41 8.99
N ALA A 140 12.50 -0.08 9.08
CA ALA A 140 11.47 0.59 9.86
C ALA A 140 10.06 0.09 9.49
N GLN A 141 9.78 -0.01 8.19
CA GLN A 141 8.50 -0.48 7.67
C GLN A 141 8.16 -1.91 8.11
N SER A 142 9.17 -2.77 8.30
CA SER A 142 8.93 -4.17 8.69
C SER A 142 8.32 -4.29 10.08
N TYR A 143 8.70 -3.42 11.01
CA TYR A 143 8.09 -3.36 12.35
C TYR A 143 6.64 -2.91 12.30
N ARG A 144 6.38 -1.84 11.54
CA ARG A 144 5.05 -1.27 11.38
C ARG A 144 4.10 -2.27 10.70
N ASP A 145 4.50 -2.84 9.56
CA ASP A 145 3.69 -3.78 8.79
C ASP A 145 3.33 -5.01 9.63
N LEU A 146 4.29 -5.58 10.35
CA LEU A 146 4.05 -6.73 11.21
C LEU A 146 3.19 -6.35 12.44
N GLY A 147 3.39 -5.15 13.01
CA GLY A 147 2.57 -4.62 14.09
C GLY A 147 1.11 -4.48 13.68
N ASN A 148 0.86 -3.82 12.54
CA ASN A 148 -0.48 -3.64 11.98
C ASN A 148 -1.14 -5.00 11.66
N SER A 149 -0.38 -5.94 11.11
CA SER A 149 -0.90 -7.26 10.79
C SER A 149 -1.25 -8.09 12.03
N PHE A 150 -0.47 -7.96 13.12
CA PHE A 150 -0.84 -8.55 14.41
C PHE A 150 -2.11 -7.91 14.98
N ALA A 151 -2.26 -6.58 14.89
CA ALA A 151 -3.46 -5.90 15.34
C ALA A 151 -4.71 -6.34 14.55
N ALA A 152 -4.59 -6.45 13.22
CA ALA A 152 -5.65 -6.93 12.34
C ALA A 152 -6.07 -8.39 12.65
N ALA A 153 -5.12 -9.22 13.11
CA ALA A 153 -5.38 -10.59 13.59
C ALA A 153 -5.73 -10.66 15.10
N GLU A 154 -6.12 -9.53 15.68
CA GLU A 154 -6.54 -9.39 17.09
C GLU A 154 -5.47 -9.80 18.13
N ASN A 155 -4.20 -9.82 17.73
CA ASN A 155 -3.07 -10.14 18.60
C ASN A 155 -2.42 -8.85 19.13
N TYR A 156 -3.18 -8.09 19.89
CA TYR A 156 -2.86 -6.72 20.29
C TYR A 156 -1.56 -6.62 21.10
N GLN A 157 -1.29 -7.60 21.97
CA GLN A 157 -0.03 -7.62 22.73
C GLN A 157 1.19 -7.74 21.82
N LYS A 158 1.13 -8.57 20.78
CA LYS A 158 2.24 -8.68 19.82
C LYS A 158 2.37 -7.44 18.94
N ALA A 159 1.24 -6.84 18.54
CA ALA A 159 1.25 -5.56 17.83
C ALA A 159 1.95 -4.48 18.65
N TRP A 160 1.59 -4.36 19.93
CA TRP A 160 2.25 -3.44 20.87
C TRP A 160 3.75 -3.67 20.96
N LEU A 161 4.18 -4.93 21.10
CA LEU A 161 5.60 -5.27 21.17
C LEU A 161 6.37 -4.92 19.89
N MET A 162 5.72 -5.00 18.73
CA MET A 162 6.34 -4.59 17.46
C MET A 162 6.54 -3.08 17.40
N TYR A 163 5.55 -2.28 17.78
CA TYR A 163 5.68 -0.83 17.83
C TYR A 163 6.71 -0.39 18.87
N MET A 164 6.71 -1.01 20.06
CA MET A 164 7.72 -0.77 21.07
C MET A 164 9.12 -1.17 20.60
N GLY A 165 9.23 -2.28 19.89
CA GLY A 165 10.48 -2.71 19.26
C GLY A 165 11.01 -1.64 18.32
N TYR A 166 10.14 -1.07 17.46
CA TYR A 166 10.49 0.06 16.61
C TYR A 166 10.99 1.26 17.40
N MET A 167 10.20 1.72 18.39
CA MET A 167 10.53 2.89 19.20
C MET A 167 11.84 2.74 19.99
N ASN A 168 12.22 1.51 20.36
CA ASN A 168 13.46 1.22 21.09
C ASN A 168 14.69 1.07 20.19
N THR A 169 14.51 0.92 18.87
CA THR A 169 15.63 0.87 17.90
C THR A 169 16.10 2.26 17.48
N THR A 170 15.66 3.29 18.17
CA THR A 170 15.66 4.70 17.73
C THR A 170 17.01 5.35 17.52
N ASP A 171 18.13 4.81 18.02
CA ASP A 171 19.45 5.44 17.75
C ASP A 171 19.84 5.37 16.26
N SER A 172 19.32 4.40 15.53
CA SER A 172 19.57 4.23 14.10
C SER A 172 18.38 4.59 13.19
N LEU A 173 17.17 4.63 13.74
CA LEU A 173 15.92 4.85 13.00
C LEU A 173 15.24 6.19 13.34
N SER A 174 15.68 6.89 14.40
CA SER A 174 15.11 8.18 14.80
C SER A 174 15.16 9.20 13.66
N GLY A 175 14.07 9.94 13.50
CA GLY A 175 13.90 10.91 12.40
C GLY A 175 13.57 10.26 11.06
N THR A 176 13.00 9.06 11.05
CA THR A 176 12.39 8.49 9.85
C THR A 176 11.05 9.17 9.57
N GLY A 177 10.67 9.23 8.30
CA GLY A 177 9.35 9.78 7.91
C GLY A 177 8.15 8.99 8.43
N ILE A 178 8.34 7.82 9.09
CA ILE A 178 7.25 6.99 9.62
C ILE A 178 7.09 7.04 11.14
N ASP A 179 7.93 7.78 11.86
CA ASP A 179 7.84 7.84 13.33
C ASP A 179 6.45 8.29 13.80
N ALA A 180 5.90 9.34 13.19
CA ALA A 180 4.57 9.83 13.50
C ALA A 180 3.48 8.82 13.15
N ILE A 181 3.64 8.09 12.06
CA ILE A 181 2.70 7.04 11.63
C ILE A 181 2.65 5.92 12.67
N VAL A 182 3.83 5.41 13.06
CA VAL A 182 3.94 4.32 14.04
C VAL A 182 3.40 4.76 15.40
N TYR A 183 3.73 5.98 15.83
CA TYR A 183 3.25 6.52 17.11
C TYR A 183 1.72 6.60 17.16
N ARG A 184 1.08 7.10 16.10
CA ARG A 184 -0.40 7.17 16.02
C ARG A 184 -1.05 5.78 16.02
N GLU A 185 -0.46 4.81 15.32
CA GLU A 185 -0.96 3.44 15.30
C GLU A 185 -0.82 2.76 16.68
N MET A 186 0.31 2.99 17.35
CA MET A 186 0.54 2.52 18.71
C MET A 186 -0.42 3.17 19.70
N GLU A 187 -0.63 4.49 19.62
CA GLU A 187 -1.56 5.23 20.46
C GLU A 187 -3.00 4.74 20.24
N ALA A 188 -3.43 4.61 18.99
CA ALA A 188 -4.75 4.09 18.66
C ALA A 188 -4.97 2.67 19.19
N LEU A 189 -3.99 1.78 19.01
CA LEU A 189 -4.02 0.43 19.55
C LEU A 189 -4.18 0.42 21.08
N TYR A 190 -3.42 1.26 21.77
CA TYR A 190 -3.48 1.36 23.22
C TYR A 190 -4.86 1.81 23.71
N PHE A 191 -5.38 2.93 23.19
CA PHE A 191 -6.67 3.45 23.65
C PHE A 191 -7.85 2.54 23.32
N GLN A 192 -7.78 1.78 22.22
CA GLN A 192 -8.85 0.86 21.84
C GLN A 192 -8.79 -0.49 22.58
N HIS A 193 -7.59 -0.94 22.98
CA HIS A 193 -7.35 -2.30 23.46
C HIS A 193 -6.45 -2.39 24.69
N LYS A 194 -6.40 -1.33 25.52
CA LYS A 194 -5.52 -1.26 26.70
C LYS A 194 -5.72 -2.40 27.70
N ASP A 195 -6.91 -2.94 27.77
CA ASP A 195 -7.26 -4.09 28.61
C ASP A 195 -6.63 -5.41 28.12
N LYS A 196 -6.13 -5.45 26.88
CA LYS A 196 -5.49 -6.59 26.24
C LYS A 196 -4.01 -6.40 26.00
N ILE A 197 -3.45 -5.29 26.51
CA ILE A 197 -2.06 -4.91 26.35
C ILE A 197 -1.42 -4.76 27.72
N ASP A 198 -0.36 -5.53 27.98
CA ASP A 198 0.52 -5.33 29.12
C ASP A 198 1.59 -4.28 28.72
N ALA A 199 1.24 -3.02 28.97
CA ALA A 199 2.15 -1.91 28.72
C ALA A 199 3.10 -1.77 29.92
N ASP A 200 4.40 -1.76 29.67
CA ASP A 200 5.41 -1.49 30.73
C ASP A 200 5.08 -0.14 31.39
N ALA A 201 5.04 -0.11 32.72
CA ALA A 201 4.77 1.09 33.51
C ALA A 201 5.72 2.26 33.23
N LYS A 202 6.83 2.03 32.55
CA LYS A 202 7.79 3.06 32.11
C LYS A 202 7.37 3.80 30.86
N PHE A 203 6.41 3.24 30.11
CA PHE A 203 5.90 3.86 28.89
C PHE A 203 4.58 4.56 29.21
N SER A 204 4.65 5.84 29.50
CA SER A 204 3.44 6.65 29.71
C SER A 204 3.04 7.31 28.39
N LEU A 205 2.03 6.76 27.75
CA LEU A 205 1.23 7.54 26.81
C LEU A 205 0.50 8.65 27.60
N PRO A 206 0.23 9.82 26.97
CA PRO A 206 -0.66 10.80 27.56
C PRO A 206 -1.96 10.14 28.05
N GLU A 207 -2.52 10.60 29.17
CA GLU A 207 -3.77 10.04 29.71
C GLU A 207 -4.95 10.15 28.71
N ASN A 208 -4.88 11.11 27.84
CA ASN A 208 -5.84 11.35 26.78
C ASN A 208 -5.21 11.09 25.41
N LYS A 209 -5.99 10.53 24.48
CA LYS A 209 -5.64 10.45 23.07
C LYS A 209 -5.15 11.81 22.61
N SER A 210 -4.03 11.84 21.87
CA SER A 210 -3.49 13.12 21.37
C SER A 210 -4.59 13.89 20.65
N GLU A 211 -4.71 15.18 20.96
CA GLU A 211 -5.71 16.11 20.39
C GLU A 211 -5.43 16.44 18.92
N LEU A 212 -4.63 15.63 18.21
CA LEU A 212 -4.52 15.72 16.77
C LEU A 212 -5.87 15.30 16.19
N ALA A 213 -6.83 16.23 16.29
CA ALA A 213 -8.11 16.10 15.66
C ALA A 213 -7.89 16.02 14.14
N TYR A 214 -8.19 14.91 13.56
CA TYR A 214 -8.34 14.76 12.12
C TYR A 214 -9.68 14.08 11.87
N ASP A 215 -10.38 14.54 10.85
CA ASP A 215 -11.61 13.90 10.41
C ASP A 215 -11.28 12.63 9.60
N VAL A 216 -10.23 12.73 8.77
CA VAL A 216 -9.76 11.61 7.98
C VAL A 216 -8.23 11.54 8.01
N ARG A 217 -7.72 10.32 8.15
CA ARG A 217 -6.32 9.98 7.98
C ARG A 217 -6.17 9.03 6.79
N LEU A 218 -5.35 9.39 5.83
CA LEU A 218 -4.98 8.59 4.68
C LEU A 218 -3.54 8.11 4.83
N VAL A 219 -3.32 6.81 4.71
CA VAL A 219 -1.98 6.22 4.70
C VAL A 219 -1.74 5.55 3.37
N PHE A 220 -0.75 6.05 2.65
CA PHE A 220 -0.26 5.50 1.39
C PHE A 220 0.95 4.63 1.66
N GLU A 221 0.96 3.43 1.10
CA GLU A 221 2.04 2.46 1.27
C GLU A 221 2.36 1.82 -0.07
N TRP A 222 3.64 1.64 -0.36
CA TRP A 222 4.07 1.00 -1.61
C TRP A 222 5.10 -0.10 -1.35
N ASN A 223 5.22 -1.02 -2.31
CA ASN A 223 6.06 -2.20 -2.12
C ASN A 223 7.52 -2.02 -2.58
N THR A 224 7.78 -1.08 -3.49
CA THR A 224 9.10 -0.89 -4.10
C THR A 224 9.79 0.36 -3.56
N SER A 225 11.11 0.29 -3.31
CA SER A 225 11.91 1.49 -3.11
C SER A 225 12.04 2.28 -4.42
N GLU A 226 12.31 3.58 -4.33
CA GLU A 226 12.54 4.46 -5.49
C GLU A 226 11.32 4.58 -6.43
N ALA A 227 10.11 4.36 -5.94
CA ALA A 227 8.89 4.70 -6.66
C ALA A 227 8.73 6.22 -6.73
N GLU A 228 8.45 6.73 -7.92
CA GLU A 228 8.21 8.17 -8.12
C GLU A 228 6.77 8.42 -8.51
N PHE A 229 6.12 9.33 -7.79
CA PHE A 229 4.72 9.69 -8.03
C PHE A 229 4.40 11.10 -7.52
N GLU A 230 3.25 11.58 -7.93
CA GLU A 230 2.63 12.82 -7.45
C GLU A 230 1.24 12.49 -6.93
N LEU A 231 0.90 12.98 -5.75
CA LEU A 231 -0.44 12.93 -5.19
C LEU A 231 -1.04 14.34 -5.28
N GLU A 232 -2.24 14.43 -5.80
CA GLU A 232 -3.03 15.65 -5.80
C GLU A 232 -4.32 15.42 -5.02
N PHE A 233 -4.51 16.19 -3.96
CA PHE A 233 -5.73 16.21 -3.17
C PHE A 233 -6.56 17.41 -3.61
N VAL A 234 -7.79 17.21 -4.04
CA VAL A 234 -8.70 18.28 -4.42
C VAL A 234 -9.84 18.33 -3.40
N ASN A 235 -9.96 19.43 -2.71
CA ASN A 235 -11.00 19.62 -1.70
C ASN A 235 -12.39 19.92 -2.35
N PRO A 236 -13.49 19.89 -1.57
CA PRO A 236 -14.83 20.19 -2.08
C PRO A 236 -15.00 21.58 -2.71
N GLN A 237 -14.06 22.50 -2.49
CA GLN A 237 -14.03 23.83 -3.11
C GLN A 237 -13.18 23.87 -4.40
N ASN A 238 -12.81 22.68 -4.94
CA ASN A 238 -11.96 22.54 -6.12
C ASN A 238 -10.57 23.17 -5.97
N GLN A 239 -10.02 23.17 -4.76
CA GLN A 239 -8.66 23.64 -4.52
C GLN A 239 -7.71 22.42 -4.49
N PRO A 240 -6.69 22.37 -5.37
CA PRO A 240 -5.73 21.29 -5.40
C PRO A 240 -4.58 21.52 -4.41
N TYR A 241 -4.15 20.45 -3.76
CA TYR A 241 -2.95 20.36 -2.95
C TYR A 241 -2.07 19.25 -3.51
N VAL A 242 -0.89 19.61 -3.98
CA VAL A 242 0.00 18.66 -4.67
C VAL A 242 1.18 18.28 -3.77
N VAL A 243 1.38 16.99 -3.62
CA VAL A 243 2.53 16.42 -2.92
C VAL A 243 3.36 15.63 -3.92
N ASN A 244 4.61 16.02 -4.08
CA ASN A 244 5.52 15.35 -4.98
C ASN A 244 6.39 14.35 -4.21
N HIS A 245 6.46 13.14 -4.73
CA HIS A 245 7.35 12.10 -4.26
C HIS A 245 8.27 11.69 -5.43
N THR A 246 9.27 12.54 -5.71
CA THR A 246 10.18 12.36 -6.84
C THR A 246 11.62 12.61 -6.43
N LEU A 247 12.56 11.95 -7.11
CA LEU A 247 13.98 12.17 -6.86
C LEU A 247 14.41 13.61 -7.15
N GLU A 248 13.76 14.28 -8.10
CA GLU A 248 14.06 15.65 -8.46
C GLU A 248 13.70 16.65 -7.35
N GLN A 249 12.54 16.47 -6.73
CA GLN A 249 12.01 17.43 -5.74
C GLN A 249 12.29 17.02 -4.29
N ASN A 250 12.40 15.71 -4.02
CA ASN A 250 12.59 15.15 -2.68
C ASN A 250 13.72 14.12 -2.62
N PRO A 251 14.96 14.47 -3.06
CA PRO A 251 16.07 13.51 -3.13
C PRO A 251 16.47 12.93 -1.77
N GLU A 252 16.36 13.73 -0.70
CA GLU A 252 16.67 13.28 0.66
C GLU A 252 15.64 12.25 1.14
N ARG A 253 14.37 12.48 0.87
CA ARG A 253 13.29 11.56 1.22
C ARG A 253 13.49 10.20 0.54
N ILE A 254 13.69 10.18 -0.78
CA ILE A 254 13.92 8.95 -1.54
C ILE A 254 15.16 8.20 -1.03
N ARG A 255 16.23 8.94 -0.67
CA ARG A 255 17.44 8.34 -0.07
C ARG A 255 17.16 7.72 1.28
N ASP A 256 16.46 8.44 2.15
CA ASP A 256 16.12 7.98 3.50
C ASP A 256 15.25 6.73 3.47
N GLU A 257 14.25 6.69 2.61
CA GLU A 257 13.41 5.51 2.41
C GLU A 257 14.22 4.27 2.08
N LYS A 258 15.18 4.42 1.16
CA LYS A 258 16.06 3.33 0.76
C LYS A 258 17.01 2.90 1.88
N LEU A 259 17.55 3.84 2.63
CA LEU A 259 18.52 3.57 3.70
C LEU A 259 17.86 3.00 4.95
N LYS A 260 16.72 3.55 5.34
CA LYS A 260 16.01 3.20 6.58
C LYS A 260 14.90 2.17 6.37
N GLY A 261 14.59 1.88 5.13
CA GLY A 261 13.65 0.82 4.74
C GLY A 261 12.21 1.13 5.12
N TYR A 262 11.68 2.25 4.63
CA TYR A 262 10.25 2.56 4.73
C TYR A 262 9.70 3.04 3.39
N THR A 263 8.43 2.79 3.15
CA THR A 263 7.71 3.11 1.92
C THR A 263 6.26 3.43 2.27
N SER A 264 6.08 4.43 3.11
CA SER A 264 4.76 4.91 3.52
C SER A 264 4.76 6.40 3.82
N GLU A 265 3.61 7.02 3.60
CA GLU A 265 3.35 8.42 3.88
C GLU A 265 1.91 8.58 4.36
N GLU A 266 1.68 9.54 5.27
CA GLU A 266 0.34 9.80 5.78
C GLU A 266 -0.08 11.25 5.57
N PHE A 267 -1.38 11.43 5.39
CA PHE A 267 -2.02 12.72 5.26
C PHE A 267 -3.20 12.80 6.21
N LEU A 268 -3.25 13.90 6.94
CA LEU A 268 -4.32 14.20 7.90
C LEU A 268 -5.19 15.33 7.34
N ILE A 269 -6.47 15.10 7.32
CA ILE A 269 -7.46 16.10 6.95
C ILE A 269 -8.27 16.40 8.22
N ASP A 270 -8.18 17.62 8.72
CA ASP A 270 -8.77 18.07 9.98
C ASP A 270 -10.06 18.89 9.79
N ASP A 271 -10.39 19.24 8.55
CA ASP A 271 -11.65 19.87 8.16
C ASP A 271 -12.08 19.30 6.80
N LEU A 272 -12.89 18.26 6.85
CA LEU A 272 -13.43 17.66 5.62
C LEU A 272 -14.35 18.59 4.84
N GLY A 273 -15.03 19.50 5.53
CA GLY A 273 -16.10 20.26 4.93
C GLY A 273 -17.26 19.36 4.48
N SER A 274 -18.13 19.90 3.64
CA SER A 274 -19.20 19.12 2.99
C SER A 274 -18.90 18.97 1.50
N GLY A 275 -18.95 17.74 0.98
CA GLY A 275 -18.71 17.43 -0.42
C GLY A 275 -17.64 16.34 -0.59
N ASP A 276 -17.25 16.12 -1.82
CA ASP A 276 -16.32 15.06 -2.19
C ASP A 276 -14.88 15.58 -2.23
N TRP A 277 -13.96 14.79 -1.68
CA TRP A 277 -12.53 14.94 -1.88
C TRP A 277 -12.08 14.00 -2.97
N LEU A 278 -11.29 14.52 -3.91
CA LEU A 278 -10.65 13.69 -4.93
C LEU A 278 -9.17 13.51 -4.59
N VAL A 279 -8.68 12.29 -4.78
CA VAL A 279 -7.26 11.99 -4.67
C VAL A 279 -6.78 11.44 -6.01
N ASN A 280 -5.99 12.21 -6.70
CA ASN A 280 -5.39 11.84 -7.96
C ASN A 280 -3.95 11.35 -7.71
N LEU A 281 -3.61 10.20 -8.30
CA LEU A 281 -2.26 9.65 -8.30
C LEU A 281 -1.68 9.70 -9.70
N LYS A 282 -0.52 10.32 -9.83
CA LYS A 282 0.25 10.31 -11.07
C LYS A 282 1.57 9.59 -10.82
N TYR A 283 1.71 8.43 -11.42
CA TYR A 283 2.88 7.59 -11.26
C TYR A 283 3.90 7.83 -12.37
N PHE A 284 5.15 8.07 -12.01
CA PHE A 284 6.24 8.35 -12.95
C PHE A 284 7.14 7.15 -13.21
N GLY A 285 7.05 6.11 -12.38
CA GLY A 285 7.83 4.89 -12.52
C GLY A 285 8.62 4.54 -11.26
N ASN A 286 9.40 3.49 -11.40
CA ASN A 286 10.43 3.09 -10.46
C ASN A 286 11.66 2.62 -11.24
N LYS A 287 12.74 2.27 -10.55
CA LYS A 287 13.97 1.77 -11.19
C LYS A 287 14.04 0.24 -11.24
N GLN A 288 12.92 -0.43 -11.01
CA GLN A 288 12.83 -1.88 -10.95
C GLN A 288 12.03 -2.44 -12.12
N PHE A 289 12.21 -3.74 -12.44
CA PHE A 289 11.44 -4.41 -13.47
C PHE A 289 10.00 -4.72 -13.03
N GLN A 290 9.76 -4.85 -11.71
CA GLN A 290 8.44 -5.13 -11.17
C GLN A 290 7.64 -3.83 -11.01
N PRO A 291 6.33 -3.85 -11.26
CA PRO A 291 5.48 -2.68 -11.05
C PRO A 291 5.39 -2.33 -9.56
N THR A 292 5.20 -1.06 -9.28
CA THR A 292 4.83 -0.60 -7.93
C THR A 292 3.35 -0.86 -7.67
N PHE A 293 3.08 -1.46 -6.53
CA PHE A 293 1.72 -1.58 -5.97
C PHE A 293 1.57 -0.56 -4.85
N LEU A 294 0.50 0.18 -4.90
CA LEU A 294 0.14 1.17 -3.89
C LEU A 294 -1.07 0.66 -3.10
N LYS A 295 -0.94 0.63 -1.78
CA LYS A 295 -2.04 0.41 -0.85
C LYS A 295 -2.43 1.74 -0.22
N VAL A 296 -3.73 2.05 -0.19
CA VAL A 296 -4.27 3.21 0.52
C VAL A 296 -5.20 2.72 1.61
N THR A 297 -4.94 3.16 2.84
CA THR A 297 -5.79 2.88 4.00
C THR A 297 -6.38 4.18 4.50
N THR A 298 -7.70 4.20 4.68
CA THR A 298 -8.44 5.36 5.18
C THR A 298 -8.95 5.07 6.58
N TYR A 299 -8.74 6.00 7.49
CA TYR A 299 -9.25 5.98 8.87
C TYR A 299 -10.16 7.20 9.09
N TYR A 300 -11.30 6.96 9.78
CA TYR A 300 -12.31 7.96 10.12
C TYR A 300 -12.48 8.09 11.63
#